data_50862e2ff5e4d6a12243ff383e09d1e9
#
_entry.id   50862e2ff5e4d6a12243ff383e09d1e9
#
_cell.length_a   1.000
_cell.length_b   1.000
_cell.length_c   1.000
_cell.angle_alpha   90.00
_cell.angle_beta   90.00
_cell.angle_gamma   90.00
#
_symmetry.space_group_name_H-M   'P 1'
#
loop_
_entity.id
_entity.type
_entity.pdbx_description
1 polymer ?
#
loop_
_entity_poly.entity_id
_entity_poly.type
_entity_poly.pdbx_seq_one_letter_code
_entity_poly.pdbx_strand_id
1 'polypeptide(L)'
;MKKSDKGLLIQELKEKFENSDYFYIADSSNLSVAKINEFRRACFEKDIEVKVVKNTLAIKAIQQIGEEKNLEPLVDVLKGPSTLMFTETANLPAKVIKDFRKKDERPMIKAAYIDSGIYLGDEQIDALIALKSKEELVAEIIGLLQSPAKNVIGALQSGGSTLAGIVKTLQEREEN
;
A
#
# COMPACT_ATOMS: atom_id res chain seq x y z
N MET A 1 -17.83 27.68 7.56
CA MET A 1 -18.38 26.68 6.62
C MET A 1 -19.88 26.68 6.71
N LYS A 2 -20.58 26.92 5.61
CA LYS A 2 -22.04 26.89 5.55
C LYS A 2 -22.55 25.45 5.71
N LYS A 3 -23.83 25.29 6.06
CA LYS A 3 -24.43 23.96 6.26
C LYS A 3 -24.47 23.15 4.95
N SER A 4 -24.68 23.83 3.82
CA SER A 4 -24.60 23.27 2.47
C SER A 4 -23.24 22.65 2.15
N ASP A 5 -22.14 23.38 2.47
CA ASP A 5 -20.78 22.94 2.15
C ASP A 5 -20.39 21.69 2.94
N LYS A 6 -20.92 21.54 4.17
CA LYS A 6 -20.70 20.35 4.99
C LYS A 6 -21.37 19.11 4.38
N GLY A 7 -22.59 19.30 3.83
CA GLY A 7 -23.32 18.22 3.16
C GLY A 7 -22.57 17.72 1.93
N LEU A 8 -22.08 18.64 1.09
CA LEU A 8 -21.31 18.31 -0.11
C LEU A 8 -20.00 17.57 0.25
N LEU A 9 -19.29 18.02 1.29
CA LEU A 9 -18.07 17.33 1.75
C LEU A 9 -18.33 15.94 2.30
N ILE A 10 -19.44 15.73 3.02
CA ILE A 10 -19.81 14.40 3.51
C ILE A 10 -20.09 13.48 2.34
N GLN A 11 -20.80 13.97 1.32
CA GLN A 11 -21.12 13.21 0.13
C GLN A 11 -19.86 12.86 -0.68
N GLU A 12 -18.97 13.83 -0.89
CA GLU A 12 -17.67 13.62 -1.53
C GLU A 12 -16.80 12.60 -0.78
N LEU A 13 -16.78 12.67 0.55
CA LEU A 13 -16.04 11.70 1.38
C LEU A 13 -16.68 10.31 1.31
N LYS A 14 -18.01 10.23 1.30
CA LYS A 14 -18.74 8.98 1.15
C LYS A 14 -18.37 8.29 -0.16
N GLU A 15 -18.48 9.00 -1.30
CA GLU A 15 -18.12 8.48 -2.61
C GLU A 15 -16.64 8.02 -2.65
N LYS A 16 -15.72 8.74 -2.00
CA LYS A 16 -14.32 8.34 -1.92
C LYS A 16 -14.10 7.08 -1.10
N PHE A 17 -14.74 6.93 0.04
CA PHE A 17 -14.66 5.72 0.84
C PHE A 17 -15.32 4.51 0.16
N GLU A 18 -16.37 4.72 -0.63
CA GLU A 18 -17.02 3.67 -1.41
C GLU A 18 -16.15 3.21 -2.59
N ASN A 19 -15.53 4.16 -3.30
CA ASN A 19 -14.76 3.86 -4.50
C ASN A 19 -13.30 3.44 -4.21
N SER A 20 -12.79 3.74 -3.01
CA SER A 20 -11.41 3.40 -2.65
C SER A 20 -11.34 2.07 -1.91
N ASP A 21 -10.51 1.15 -2.41
CA ASP A 21 -10.21 -0.12 -1.77
C ASP A 21 -9.09 0.02 -0.73
N TYR A 22 -8.28 1.08 -0.85
CA TYR A 22 -7.13 1.34 0.02
C TYR A 22 -7.16 2.77 0.53
N PHE A 23 -7.24 2.96 1.84
CA PHE A 23 -7.05 4.26 2.46
C PHE A 23 -6.39 4.15 3.83
N TYR A 24 -5.68 5.20 4.18
CA TYR A 24 -4.95 5.31 5.43
C TYR A 24 -5.43 6.51 6.24
N ILE A 25 -5.40 6.37 7.56
CA ILE A 25 -5.63 7.44 8.51
C ILE A 25 -4.32 7.67 9.25
N ALA A 26 -3.72 8.84 9.05
CA ALA A 26 -2.46 9.21 9.67
C ALA A 26 -2.60 10.46 10.55
N ASP A 27 -1.75 10.58 11.55
CA ASP A 27 -1.60 11.78 12.35
C ASP A 27 -0.40 12.59 11.86
N SER A 28 -0.68 13.70 11.22
CA SER A 28 0.33 14.67 10.76
C SER A 28 0.46 15.89 11.68
N SER A 29 0.04 15.79 12.95
CA SER A 29 0.21 16.87 13.92
C SER A 29 1.69 17.17 14.20
N ASN A 30 1.96 18.36 14.71
CA ASN A 30 3.30 18.83 15.09
C ASN A 30 4.34 18.92 13.95
N LEU A 31 3.92 18.78 12.68
CA LEU A 31 4.77 19.08 11.55
C LEU A 31 4.71 20.59 11.21
N SER A 32 5.85 21.16 10.85
CA SER A 32 5.88 22.53 10.32
C SER A 32 5.15 22.62 8.98
N VAL A 33 4.69 23.81 8.60
CA VAL A 33 3.99 24.02 7.31
C VAL A 33 4.87 23.60 6.14
N ALA A 34 6.17 23.85 6.19
CA ALA A 34 7.11 23.43 5.15
C ALA A 34 7.13 21.90 5.00
N LYS A 35 7.22 21.16 6.11
CA LYS A 35 7.22 19.71 6.14
C LYS A 35 5.91 19.09 5.71
N ILE A 36 4.77 19.68 6.08
CA ILE A 36 3.45 19.25 5.60
C ILE A 36 3.37 19.40 4.07
N ASN A 37 3.89 20.49 3.52
CA ASN A 37 3.88 20.69 2.07
C ASN A 37 4.85 19.73 1.36
N GLU A 38 6.01 19.44 1.93
CA GLU A 38 6.94 18.40 1.43
C GLU A 38 6.29 17.02 1.44
N PHE A 39 5.62 16.67 2.55
CA PHE A 39 4.87 15.41 2.65
C PHE A 39 3.76 15.30 1.60
N ARG A 40 2.95 16.35 1.43
CA ARG A 40 1.91 16.37 0.40
C ARG A 40 2.47 16.23 -1.01
N ARG A 41 3.62 16.86 -1.29
CA ARG A 41 4.30 16.73 -2.59
C ARG A 41 4.79 15.30 -2.81
N ALA A 42 5.43 14.68 -1.82
CA ALA A 42 5.88 13.30 -1.88
C ALA A 42 4.71 12.30 -2.05
N CYS A 43 3.55 12.60 -1.46
CA CYS A 43 2.34 11.82 -1.67
C CYS A 43 1.80 12.00 -3.09
N PHE A 44 1.76 13.23 -3.60
CA PHE A 44 1.27 13.54 -4.94
C PHE A 44 2.13 12.90 -6.04
N GLU A 45 3.45 12.86 -5.87
CA GLU A 45 4.39 12.19 -6.79
C GLU A 45 4.16 10.67 -6.91
N LYS A 46 3.46 10.08 -5.94
CA LYS A 46 3.13 8.64 -5.88
C LYS A 46 1.62 8.37 -6.03
N ASP A 47 0.89 9.30 -6.61
CA ASP A 47 -0.56 9.21 -6.83
C ASP A 47 -1.37 8.92 -5.56
N ILE A 48 -0.94 9.47 -4.42
CA ILE A 48 -1.65 9.39 -3.15
C ILE A 48 -2.40 10.69 -2.92
N GLU A 49 -3.72 10.63 -2.88
CA GLU A 49 -4.54 11.79 -2.54
C GLU A 49 -4.58 12.00 -1.04
N VAL A 50 -4.13 13.17 -0.58
CA VAL A 50 -4.10 13.54 0.84
C VAL A 50 -5.18 14.56 1.15
N LYS A 51 -6.12 14.22 2.05
CA LYS A 51 -7.16 15.11 2.54
C LYS A 51 -7.12 15.26 4.06
N VAL A 52 -7.10 16.49 4.53
CA VAL A 52 -7.29 16.80 5.94
C VAL A 52 -8.73 17.25 6.14
N VAL A 53 -9.50 16.47 6.89
CA VAL A 53 -10.91 16.74 7.13
C VAL A 53 -11.21 16.72 8.62
N LYS A 54 -12.31 17.37 9.00
CA LYS A 54 -12.79 17.31 10.37
C LYS A 54 -13.32 15.93 10.68
N ASN A 55 -12.86 15.30 11.76
CA ASN A 55 -13.24 13.92 12.14
C ASN A 55 -14.74 13.71 12.19
N THR A 56 -15.52 14.68 12.69
CA THR A 56 -16.99 14.58 12.72
C THR A 56 -17.64 14.47 11.33
N LEU A 57 -16.99 14.95 10.27
CA LEU A 57 -17.49 14.80 8.89
C LEU A 57 -17.10 13.42 8.34
N ALA A 58 -15.86 12.97 8.62
CA ALA A 58 -15.43 11.63 8.25
C ALA A 58 -16.28 10.55 8.94
N ILE A 59 -16.55 10.69 10.24
CA ILE A 59 -17.42 9.76 10.98
C ILE A 59 -18.83 9.71 10.36
N LYS A 60 -19.41 10.86 10.01
CA LYS A 60 -20.73 10.89 9.37
C LYS A 60 -20.73 10.26 7.99
N ALA A 61 -19.64 10.42 7.23
CA ALA A 61 -19.51 9.77 5.92
C ALA A 61 -19.44 8.24 6.09
N ILE A 62 -18.64 7.75 7.04
CA ILE A 62 -18.53 6.32 7.37
C ILE A 62 -19.87 5.75 7.82
N GLN A 63 -20.60 6.43 8.70
CA GLN A 63 -21.92 6.01 9.16
C GLN A 63 -22.97 5.95 8.05
N GLN A 64 -22.83 6.77 6.99
CA GLN A 64 -23.74 6.75 5.83
C GLN A 64 -23.44 5.62 4.83
N ILE A 65 -22.25 5.05 4.86
CA ILE A 65 -21.86 3.88 4.04
C ILE A 65 -22.51 2.61 4.59
N GLY A 66 -22.80 2.58 5.91
CA GLY A 66 -23.42 1.45 6.57
C GLY A 66 -22.45 0.27 6.79
N GLU A 67 -23.02 -0.93 6.94
CA GLU A 67 -22.29 -2.15 7.30
C GLU A 67 -21.52 -2.78 6.12
N GLU A 68 -21.70 -2.29 4.90
CA GLU A 68 -21.13 -2.92 3.69
C GLU A 68 -19.61 -3.08 3.72
N LYS A 69 -18.89 -2.13 4.33
CA LYS A 69 -17.41 -2.15 4.41
C LYS A 69 -16.86 -2.37 5.83
N ASN A 70 -17.69 -2.67 6.84
CA ASN A 70 -17.25 -2.88 8.23
C ASN A 70 -16.31 -1.79 8.77
N LEU A 71 -16.59 -0.53 8.48
CA LEU A 71 -15.73 0.61 8.85
C LEU A 71 -15.90 1.09 10.30
N GLU A 72 -16.78 0.46 11.09
CA GLU A 72 -17.05 0.86 12.47
C GLU A 72 -15.80 0.99 13.36
N PRO A 73 -14.82 0.05 13.32
CA PRO A 73 -13.62 0.17 14.16
C PRO A 73 -12.78 1.41 13.87
N LEU A 74 -12.91 2.00 12.66
CA LEU A 74 -12.18 3.22 12.28
C LEU A 74 -12.74 4.47 12.95
N VAL A 75 -14.00 4.45 13.39
CA VAL A 75 -14.63 5.57 14.09
C VAL A 75 -13.91 5.85 15.41
N ASP A 76 -13.49 4.82 16.14
CA ASP A 76 -12.76 4.97 17.39
C ASP A 76 -11.36 5.54 17.21
N VAL A 77 -10.77 5.34 16.05
CA VAL A 77 -9.43 5.83 15.70
C VAL A 77 -9.44 7.29 15.23
N LEU A 78 -10.59 7.80 14.78
CA LEU A 78 -10.78 9.18 14.34
C LEU A 78 -10.85 10.19 15.51
N LYS A 79 -9.90 10.07 16.45
CA LYS A 79 -9.72 11.01 17.59
C LYS A 79 -8.48 11.86 17.35
N GLY A 80 -8.56 13.17 17.61
CA GLY A 80 -7.45 14.11 17.39
C GLY A 80 -7.20 14.44 15.91
N PRO A 81 -6.05 15.03 15.56
CA PRO A 81 -5.71 15.37 14.17
C PRO A 81 -5.67 14.14 13.30
N SER A 82 -6.36 14.18 12.15
CA SER A 82 -6.45 13.04 11.25
C SER A 82 -6.31 13.51 9.81
N THR A 83 -5.41 12.84 9.09
CA THR A 83 -5.16 13.05 7.67
C THR A 83 -5.57 11.77 6.96
N LEU A 84 -6.48 11.87 5.99
CA LEU A 84 -6.91 10.78 5.15
C LEU A 84 -6.02 10.72 3.91
N MET A 85 -5.59 9.52 3.55
CA MET A 85 -4.78 9.27 2.37
C MET A 85 -5.47 8.17 1.56
N PHE A 86 -5.85 8.47 0.33
CA PHE A 86 -6.48 7.53 -0.60
C PHE A 86 -5.48 7.15 -1.68
N THR A 87 -5.45 5.89 -2.07
CA THR A 87 -4.52 5.36 -3.05
C THR A 87 -5.10 4.14 -3.77
N GLU A 88 -4.58 3.83 -4.94
CA GLU A 88 -4.89 2.61 -5.68
C GLU A 88 -3.97 1.45 -5.34
N THR A 89 -2.85 1.71 -4.65
CA THR A 89 -1.86 0.69 -4.28
C THR A 89 -1.67 0.63 -2.77
N ALA A 90 -1.88 -0.55 -2.20
CA ALA A 90 -1.89 -0.77 -0.75
C ALA A 90 -0.62 -0.30 -0.02
N ASN A 91 0.57 -0.57 -0.55
CA ASN A 91 1.85 -0.37 0.16
C ASN A 91 2.44 1.03 0.02
N LEU A 92 1.97 1.86 -0.94
CA LEU A 92 2.59 3.17 -1.22
C LEU A 92 2.54 4.14 -0.06
N PRO A 93 1.38 4.36 0.63
CA PRO A 93 1.34 5.31 1.74
C PRO A 93 2.26 4.90 2.89
N ALA A 94 2.34 3.62 3.21
CA ALA A 94 3.21 3.11 4.26
C ALA A 94 4.71 3.35 3.93
N LYS A 95 5.10 3.13 2.67
CA LYS A 95 6.47 3.44 2.19
C LYS A 95 6.78 4.92 2.27
N VAL A 96 5.85 5.81 1.85
CA VAL A 96 6.04 7.27 1.95
C VAL A 96 6.20 7.70 3.40
N ILE A 97 5.34 7.21 4.29
CA ILE A 97 5.40 7.52 5.72
C ILE A 97 6.74 7.06 6.31
N LYS A 98 7.19 5.84 6.01
CA LYS A 98 8.47 5.33 6.50
C LYS A 98 9.66 6.13 5.97
N ASP A 99 9.65 6.50 4.70
CA ASP A 99 10.73 7.32 4.10
C ASP A 99 10.76 8.72 4.71
N PHE A 100 9.59 9.32 4.95
CA PHE A 100 9.49 10.62 5.59
C PHE A 100 9.96 10.59 7.06
N ARG A 101 9.71 9.50 7.77
CA ARG A 101 10.16 9.30 9.15
C ARG A 101 11.66 9.14 9.32
N LYS A 102 12.41 8.88 8.28
CA LYS A 102 13.89 8.92 8.36
C LYS A 102 14.40 10.29 8.75
N LYS A 103 13.61 11.35 8.51
CA LYS A 103 13.94 12.73 8.83
C LYS A 103 13.14 13.29 10.01
N ASP A 104 11.99 12.74 10.30
CA ASP A 104 11.03 13.24 11.28
C ASP A 104 10.28 12.08 11.96
N GLU A 105 9.87 12.25 13.23
CA GLU A 105 9.11 11.23 13.97
C GLU A 105 7.66 11.05 13.48
N ARG A 106 7.14 11.96 12.68
CA ARG A 106 5.76 11.97 12.17
C ARG A 106 5.76 12.10 10.64
N PRO A 107 4.69 11.64 9.95
CA PRO A 107 3.36 11.23 10.42
C PRO A 107 3.32 9.81 11.01
N MET A 108 2.36 9.56 11.94
CA MET A 108 2.09 8.24 12.52
C MET A 108 0.83 7.62 11.91
N ILE A 109 0.84 6.33 11.61
CA ILE A 109 -0.34 5.61 11.12
C ILE A 109 -1.25 5.33 12.30
N LYS A 110 -2.51 5.77 12.24
CA LYS A 110 -3.56 5.41 13.19
C LYS A 110 -4.29 4.14 12.77
N ALA A 111 -4.67 4.08 11.52
CA ALA A 111 -5.29 2.92 10.91
C ALA A 111 -5.05 2.89 9.41
N ALA A 112 -5.16 1.72 8.82
CA ALA A 112 -5.23 1.49 7.39
C ALA A 112 -6.38 0.54 7.07
N TYR A 113 -7.08 0.80 5.97
CA TYR A 113 -8.08 -0.08 5.40
C TYR A 113 -7.56 -0.61 4.07
N ILE A 114 -7.47 -1.93 3.95
CA ILE A 114 -6.87 -2.59 2.78
C ILE A 114 -7.66 -3.86 2.48
N ASP A 115 -8.28 -3.95 1.31
CA ASP A 115 -9.03 -5.12 0.83
C ASP A 115 -10.00 -5.68 1.89
N SER A 116 -10.81 -4.80 2.51
CA SER A 116 -11.76 -5.14 3.59
C SER A 116 -11.11 -5.51 4.94
N GLY A 117 -9.78 -5.47 5.04
CA GLY A 117 -9.03 -5.63 6.28
C GLY A 117 -8.72 -4.30 6.96
N ILE A 118 -8.87 -4.25 8.27
CA ILE A 118 -8.53 -3.07 9.07
C ILE A 118 -7.27 -3.36 9.87
N TYR A 119 -6.26 -2.54 9.68
CA TYR A 119 -4.99 -2.57 10.40
C TYR A 119 -4.95 -1.36 11.35
N LEU A 120 -4.88 -1.63 12.65
CA LEU A 120 -4.88 -0.58 13.67
C LEU A 120 -3.48 -0.39 14.24
N GLY A 121 -3.10 0.88 14.41
CA GLY A 121 -1.84 1.27 15.04
C GLY A 121 -0.65 1.32 14.10
N ASP A 122 0.40 1.90 14.62
CA ASP A 122 1.64 2.19 13.90
C ASP A 122 2.59 0.99 13.85
N GLU A 123 2.41 0.02 14.76
CA GLU A 123 3.25 -1.19 14.85
C GLU A 123 3.18 -2.05 13.58
N GLN A 124 2.09 -1.92 12.81
CA GLN A 124 1.87 -2.71 11.60
C GLN A 124 2.49 -2.09 10.34
N ILE A 125 3.26 -1.01 10.45
CA ILE A 125 3.85 -0.31 9.30
C ILE A 125 4.72 -1.23 8.44
N ASP A 126 5.50 -2.11 9.06
CA ASP A 126 6.36 -3.04 8.33
C ASP A 126 5.55 -4.12 7.60
N ALA A 127 4.46 -4.60 8.20
CA ALA A 127 3.51 -5.49 7.54
C ALA A 127 2.84 -4.81 6.34
N LEU A 128 2.41 -3.54 6.52
CA LEU A 128 1.81 -2.74 5.46
C LEU A 128 2.76 -2.46 4.28
N ILE A 129 4.05 -2.30 4.55
CA ILE A 129 5.08 -2.13 3.51
C ILE A 129 5.34 -3.44 2.76
N ALA A 130 5.25 -4.58 3.46
CA ALA A 130 5.45 -5.90 2.88
C ALA A 130 4.28 -6.37 2.02
N LEU A 131 3.12 -5.68 2.06
CA LEU A 131 2.00 -5.98 1.19
C LEU A 131 2.40 -5.81 -0.27
N LYS A 132 2.06 -6.81 -1.07
CA LYS A 132 2.27 -6.78 -2.52
C LYS A 132 1.14 -6.02 -3.19
N SER A 133 1.42 -5.38 -4.31
CA SER A 133 0.37 -4.80 -5.14
C SER A 133 -0.48 -5.92 -5.77
N LYS A 134 -1.70 -5.59 -6.19
CA LYS A 134 -2.60 -6.52 -6.87
C LYS A 134 -1.94 -7.13 -8.12
N GLU A 135 -1.20 -6.31 -8.86
CA GLU A 135 -0.45 -6.75 -10.04
C GLU A 135 0.72 -7.68 -9.68
N GLU A 136 1.45 -7.37 -8.60
CA GLU A 136 2.53 -8.22 -8.09
C GLU A 136 2.03 -9.58 -7.63
N LEU A 137 0.85 -9.64 -6.97
CA LEU A 137 0.22 -10.88 -6.56
C LEU A 137 -0.19 -11.73 -7.77
N VAL A 138 -0.80 -11.13 -8.79
CA VAL A 138 -1.16 -11.82 -10.03
C VAL A 138 0.07 -12.33 -10.75
N ALA A 139 1.13 -11.53 -10.86
CA ALA A 139 2.39 -11.93 -11.47
C ALA A 139 3.05 -13.11 -10.72
N GLU A 140 2.99 -13.10 -9.39
CA GLU A 140 3.49 -14.21 -8.57
C GLU A 140 2.70 -15.50 -8.79
N ILE A 141 1.37 -15.43 -8.82
CA ILE A 141 0.52 -16.58 -9.12
C ILE A 141 0.85 -17.18 -10.49
N ILE A 142 0.98 -16.32 -11.52
CA ILE A 142 1.38 -16.76 -12.86
C ILE A 142 2.76 -17.41 -12.82
N GLY A 143 3.71 -16.83 -12.08
CA GLY A 143 5.05 -17.38 -11.90
C GLY A 143 5.04 -18.75 -11.25
N LEU A 144 4.24 -18.91 -10.19
CA LEU A 144 4.06 -20.21 -9.51
C LEU A 144 3.44 -21.28 -10.40
N LEU A 145 2.44 -20.91 -11.21
CA LEU A 145 1.81 -21.84 -12.18
C LEU A 145 2.77 -22.25 -13.30
N GLN A 146 3.68 -21.36 -13.72
CA GLN A 146 4.68 -21.65 -14.74
C GLN A 146 5.92 -22.36 -14.20
N SER A 147 6.17 -22.31 -12.91
CA SER A 147 7.36 -22.85 -12.25
C SER A 147 7.57 -24.35 -12.53
N PRO A 148 6.56 -25.24 -12.42
CA PRO A 148 6.75 -26.65 -12.75
C PRO A 148 7.21 -26.89 -14.18
N ALA A 149 6.61 -26.17 -15.15
CA ALA A 149 6.98 -26.29 -16.56
C ALA A 149 8.42 -25.79 -16.81
N LYS A 150 8.79 -24.65 -16.24
CA LYS A 150 10.16 -24.10 -16.34
C LYS A 150 11.18 -25.04 -15.72
N ASN A 151 10.86 -25.66 -14.58
CA ASN A 151 11.77 -26.59 -13.91
C ASN A 151 12.01 -27.86 -14.75
N VAL A 152 10.95 -28.41 -15.36
CA VAL A 152 11.09 -29.57 -16.25
C VAL A 152 11.92 -29.23 -17.50
N ILE A 153 11.64 -28.09 -18.13
CA ILE A 153 12.41 -27.62 -19.29
C ILE A 153 13.87 -27.39 -18.91
N GLY A 154 14.12 -26.75 -17.78
CA GLY A 154 15.47 -26.52 -17.24
C GLY A 154 16.23 -27.81 -16.95
N ALA A 155 15.56 -28.82 -16.38
CA ALA A 155 16.14 -30.12 -16.12
C ALA A 155 16.50 -30.85 -17.43
N LEU A 156 15.66 -30.78 -18.45
CA LEU A 156 15.92 -31.37 -19.77
C LEU A 156 17.08 -30.67 -20.49
N GLN A 157 17.13 -29.35 -20.43
CA GLN A 157 18.21 -28.56 -21.04
C GLN A 157 19.56 -28.72 -20.29
N SER A 158 19.53 -28.86 -18.97
CA SER A 158 20.75 -29.02 -18.16
C SER A 158 21.47 -30.33 -18.45
N GLY A 159 20.73 -31.42 -18.78
CA GLY A 159 21.29 -32.70 -19.20
C GLY A 159 22.17 -32.55 -20.45
N GLY A 160 21.65 -31.83 -21.44
CA GLY A 160 22.42 -31.57 -22.69
C GLY A 160 23.65 -30.71 -22.48
N SER A 161 23.54 -29.65 -21.68
CA SER A 161 24.66 -28.75 -21.37
C SER A 161 25.75 -29.43 -20.53
N THR A 162 25.38 -30.31 -19.61
CA THR A 162 26.32 -31.08 -18.79
C THR A 162 27.09 -32.07 -19.65
N LEU A 163 26.41 -32.80 -20.56
CA LEU A 163 27.07 -33.70 -21.48
C LEU A 163 28.01 -32.96 -22.44
N ALA A 164 27.57 -31.85 -23.02
CA ALA A 164 28.46 -31.00 -23.85
C ALA A 164 29.67 -30.48 -23.11
N GLY A 165 29.54 -30.08 -21.84
CA GLY A 165 30.65 -29.68 -20.97
C GLY A 165 31.64 -30.82 -20.70
N ILE A 166 31.15 -32.05 -20.44
CA ILE A 166 31.97 -33.22 -20.21
C ILE A 166 32.77 -33.57 -21.48
N VAL A 167 32.10 -33.58 -22.64
CA VAL A 167 32.77 -33.86 -23.93
C VAL A 167 33.86 -32.84 -24.21
N LYS A 168 33.60 -31.56 -23.95
CA LYS A 168 34.57 -30.50 -24.16
C LYS A 168 35.81 -30.64 -23.21
N THR A 169 35.57 -30.98 -21.94
CA THR A 169 36.64 -31.23 -20.98
C THR A 169 37.48 -32.47 -21.32
N LEU A 170 36.87 -33.53 -21.90
CA LEU A 170 37.58 -34.68 -22.37
C LEU A 170 38.46 -34.36 -23.59
N GLN A 171 37.93 -33.60 -24.54
CA GLN A 171 38.66 -33.15 -25.72
C GLN A 171 39.89 -32.29 -25.35
N GLU A 172 39.76 -31.38 -24.42
CA GLU A 172 40.86 -30.53 -23.89
C GLU A 172 41.90 -31.33 -23.11
N ARG A 173 41.56 -32.54 -22.61
CA ARG A 173 42.52 -33.46 -21.97
C ARG A 173 43.28 -34.34 -22.93
N GLU A 174 42.73 -34.62 -24.11
CA GLU A 174 43.42 -35.36 -25.16
C GLU A 174 44.44 -34.49 -25.95
N GLU A 175 44.28 -33.15 -25.91
CA GLU A 175 45.19 -32.22 -26.59
C GLU A 175 46.39 -31.79 -25.72
N ASN A 176 46.46 -32.21 -24.44
CA ASN A 176 47.60 -31.97 -23.54
C ASN A 176 48.26 -33.26 -23.14
#